data_8ddea9c03ccc80a0ade1bb76ef72037e
#
_entry.id   8ddea9c03ccc80a0ade1bb76ef72037e
#
_cell.length_a   1.000
_cell.length_b   1.000
_cell.length_c   1.000
_cell.angle_alpha   90.00
_cell.angle_beta   90.00
_cell.angle_gamma   90.00
#
_symmetry.space_group_name_H-M   'P 1'
#
loop_
_entity.id
_entity.type
_entity.pdbx_description
1 polymer ?
#
loop_
_entity_poly.entity_id
_entity_poly.type
_entity_poly.pdbx_seq_one_letter_code
_entity_poly.pdbx_strand_id
1 'polypeptide(L)'
;MTKKSLDIFFENFFLDKWYMSLQKIFDINSQEMVGGELLLRVFDNDILANSDYFPNAFYDSRFNELTLCILKRVKSFLVEQPEKFPNYLSINIVPLNIKSDEIKNELLVITKILKKINKH
;
A
#
# COMPACT_ATOMS: atom_id res chain seq x y z
N MET A 1 -3.71 5.02 21.29
CA MET A 1 -3.64 3.57 20.95
C MET A 1 -2.77 2.84 21.94
N THR A 2 -3.21 1.70 22.43
CA THR A 2 -2.44 0.86 23.34
C THR A 2 -1.52 -0.08 22.55
N LYS A 3 -0.49 -0.60 23.23
CA LYS A 3 0.39 -1.63 22.65
C LYS A 3 -0.42 -2.86 22.18
N LYS A 4 -1.44 -3.25 22.94
CA LYS A 4 -2.32 -4.38 22.60
C LYS A 4 -3.07 -4.14 21.29
N SER A 5 -3.58 -2.93 21.08
CA SER A 5 -4.27 -2.57 19.83
C SER A 5 -3.34 -2.64 18.63
N LEU A 6 -2.10 -2.19 18.81
CA LEU A 6 -1.09 -2.22 17.76
C LEU A 6 -0.71 -3.67 17.41
N ASP A 7 -0.57 -4.53 18.42
CA ASP A 7 -0.28 -5.96 18.21
C ASP A 7 -1.43 -6.63 17.44
N ILE A 8 -2.68 -6.32 17.77
CA ILE A 8 -3.85 -6.85 17.07
C ILE A 8 -3.85 -6.42 15.60
N PHE A 9 -3.51 -5.16 15.31
CA PHE A 9 -3.42 -4.65 13.95
C PHE A 9 -2.43 -5.47 13.11
N PHE A 10 -1.20 -5.63 13.60
CA PHE A 10 -0.17 -6.39 12.88
C PHE A 10 -0.51 -7.88 12.80
N GLU A 11 -1.08 -8.47 13.85
CA GLU A 11 -1.51 -9.85 13.84
C GLU A 11 -2.54 -10.10 12.72
N ASN A 12 -3.56 -9.26 12.62
CA ASN A 12 -4.56 -9.39 11.57
C ASN A 12 -3.96 -9.20 10.18
N PHE A 13 -3.04 -8.25 10.03
CA PHE A 13 -2.35 -8.06 8.75
C PHE A 13 -1.59 -9.34 8.34
N PHE A 14 -0.78 -9.89 9.23
CA PHE A 14 0.02 -11.07 8.92
C PHE A 14 -0.79 -12.36 8.82
N LEU A 15 -2.06 -12.35 9.24
CA LEU A 15 -3.02 -13.42 8.97
C LEU A 15 -3.77 -13.23 7.65
N ASP A 16 -3.29 -12.35 6.77
CA ASP A 16 -3.90 -12.03 5.48
C ASP A 16 -5.30 -11.41 5.58
N LYS A 17 -5.61 -10.79 6.70
CA LYS A 17 -6.89 -10.08 6.87
C LYS A 17 -6.76 -8.63 6.42
N TRP A 18 -6.42 -8.44 5.14
CA TRP A 18 -6.24 -7.11 4.58
C TRP A 18 -6.46 -7.08 3.08
N TYR A 19 -6.72 -5.88 2.57
CA TYR A 19 -6.75 -5.62 1.13
C TYR A 19 -6.32 -4.18 0.86
N MET A 20 -6.00 -3.90 -0.40
CA MET A 20 -5.71 -2.54 -0.86
C MET A 20 -6.95 -1.98 -1.54
N SER A 21 -7.32 -0.78 -1.15
CA SER A 21 -8.38 -0.01 -1.80
C SER A 21 -7.73 1.02 -2.72
N LEU A 22 -8.24 1.15 -3.95
CA LEU A 22 -7.75 2.17 -4.89
C LEU A 22 -8.69 3.36 -4.86
N GLN A 23 -8.22 4.48 -4.32
CA GLN A 23 -8.95 5.73 -4.36
C GLN A 23 -8.62 6.45 -5.67
N LYS A 24 -9.59 6.52 -6.58
CA LYS A 24 -9.40 7.09 -7.91
C LYS A 24 -9.36 8.60 -7.86
N ILE A 25 -8.48 9.19 -8.68
CA ILE A 25 -8.32 10.64 -8.83
C ILE A 25 -8.74 11.00 -10.26
N PHE A 26 -9.69 11.93 -10.38
CA PHE A 26 -10.24 12.34 -11.66
C PHE A 26 -9.85 13.78 -11.99
N ASP A 27 -9.63 14.03 -13.28
CA ASP A 27 -9.48 15.38 -13.79
C ASP A 27 -10.86 16.05 -13.81
N ILE A 28 -10.96 17.26 -13.26
CA ILE A 28 -12.24 17.98 -13.17
C ILE A 28 -12.78 18.34 -14.56
N ASN A 29 -11.89 18.69 -15.49
CA ASN A 29 -12.30 19.16 -16.83
C ASN A 29 -12.68 18.01 -17.75
N SER A 30 -11.84 16.96 -17.82
CA SER A 30 -12.08 15.82 -18.72
C SER A 30 -12.97 14.74 -18.10
N GLN A 31 -13.09 14.73 -16.78
CA GLN A 31 -13.77 13.69 -16.00
C GLN A 31 -13.14 12.30 -16.18
N GLU A 32 -11.91 12.26 -16.68
CA GLU A 32 -11.17 11.02 -16.82
C GLU A 32 -10.32 10.71 -15.59
N MET A 33 -10.12 9.44 -15.31
CA MET A 33 -9.26 9.00 -14.23
C MET A 33 -7.79 9.23 -14.60
N VAL A 34 -7.10 10.10 -13.86
CA VAL A 34 -5.70 10.42 -14.13
C VAL A 34 -4.74 9.72 -13.17
N GLY A 35 -5.22 9.25 -12.04
CA GLY A 35 -4.36 8.59 -11.06
C GLY A 35 -5.16 7.86 -10.00
N GLY A 36 -4.46 7.29 -9.04
CA GLY A 36 -5.07 6.63 -7.90
C GLY A 36 -4.10 6.46 -6.74
N GLU A 37 -4.64 6.46 -5.54
CA GLU A 37 -3.90 6.21 -4.31
C GLU A 37 -4.29 4.85 -3.77
N LEU A 38 -3.29 4.01 -3.46
CA LEU A 38 -3.50 2.73 -2.80
C LEU A 38 -3.55 2.94 -1.29
N LEU A 39 -4.65 2.47 -0.70
CA LEU A 39 -4.91 2.61 0.73
C LEU A 39 -5.07 1.22 1.35
N LEU A 40 -4.32 0.98 2.43
CA LEU A 40 -4.39 -0.28 3.16
C LEU A 40 -5.66 -0.35 4.01
N ARG A 41 -6.34 -1.50 3.95
CA ARG A 41 -7.51 -1.82 4.79
C ARG A 41 -7.25 -3.14 5.51
N VAL A 42 -7.24 -3.10 6.84
CA VAL A 42 -7.03 -4.28 7.68
C VAL A 42 -8.31 -4.61 8.43
N PHE A 43 -8.68 -5.89 8.47
CA PHE A 43 -9.88 -6.34 9.15
C PHE A 43 -9.59 -6.84 10.55
N ASP A 44 -10.49 -6.54 11.47
CA ASP A 44 -10.54 -7.14 12.81
C ASP A 44 -11.98 -7.57 13.06
N ASN A 45 -12.26 -8.88 13.03
CA ASN A 45 -13.60 -9.45 13.20
C ASN A 45 -14.64 -8.78 12.28
N ASP A 46 -14.34 -8.70 10.99
CA ASP A 46 -15.16 -8.08 9.94
C ASP A 46 -15.36 -6.56 10.10
N ILE A 47 -14.68 -5.95 11.05
CA ILE A 47 -14.65 -4.50 11.21
C ILE A 47 -13.33 -3.99 10.65
N LEU A 48 -13.39 -2.99 9.77
CA LEU A 48 -12.19 -2.37 9.23
C LEU A 48 -11.41 -1.71 10.37
N ALA A 49 -10.10 -1.97 10.40
CA ALA A 49 -9.22 -1.26 11.32
C ALA A 49 -9.30 0.24 11.03
N ASN A 50 -9.51 1.01 12.08
CA ASN A 50 -9.66 2.44 11.98
C ASN A 50 -8.33 3.09 11.58
N SER A 51 -8.40 4.19 10.84
CA SER A 51 -7.25 5.01 10.49
C SER A 51 -6.45 5.48 11.72
N ASP A 52 -7.05 5.48 12.90
CA ASP A 52 -6.37 5.82 14.16
C ASP A 52 -5.20 4.87 14.47
N TYR A 53 -5.18 3.66 13.91
CA TYR A 53 -4.08 2.71 14.08
C TYR A 53 -2.81 3.16 13.36
N PHE A 54 -2.94 3.86 12.23
CA PHE A 54 -1.82 4.13 11.35
C PHE A 54 -0.73 5.02 11.95
N PRO A 55 -1.04 6.14 12.62
CA PRO A 55 0.02 7.01 13.13
C PRO A 55 1.01 6.29 14.06
N ASN A 56 0.52 5.36 14.86
CA ASN A 56 1.36 4.59 15.78
C ASN A 56 2.06 3.42 15.07
N ALA A 57 1.39 2.79 14.11
CA ALA A 57 1.95 1.70 13.33
C ALA A 57 3.17 2.16 12.51
N PHE A 58 3.17 3.40 12.03
CA PHE A 58 4.26 3.95 11.21
C PHE A 58 5.62 3.92 11.90
N TYR A 59 5.66 3.98 13.23
CA TYR A 59 6.89 3.97 14.00
C TYR A 59 7.27 2.60 14.54
N ASP A 60 6.45 1.58 14.27
CA ASP A 60 6.72 0.21 14.68
C ASP A 60 7.62 -0.47 13.64
N SER A 61 8.64 -1.22 14.11
CA SER A 61 9.57 -1.91 13.22
C SER A 61 8.88 -2.92 12.29
N ARG A 62 7.75 -3.50 12.73
CA ARG A 62 6.95 -4.43 11.92
C ARG A 62 6.36 -3.77 10.68
N PHE A 63 6.30 -2.44 10.65
CA PHE A 63 5.75 -1.71 9.51
C PHE A 63 6.60 -1.88 8.25
N ASN A 64 7.91 -2.07 8.37
CA ASN A 64 8.75 -2.39 7.21
C ASN A 64 8.37 -3.72 6.57
N GLU A 65 8.16 -4.75 7.39
CA GLU A 65 7.73 -6.06 6.89
C GLU A 65 6.35 -5.98 6.25
N LEU A 66 5.43 -5.25 6.87
CA LEU A 66 4.11 -4.97 6.33
C LEU A 66 4.21 -4.29 4.97
N THR A 67 5.04 -3.26 4.85
CA THR A 67 5.25 -2.52 3.60
C THR A 67 5.80 -3.42 2.51
N LEU A 68 6.77 -4.29 2.82
CA LEU A 68 7.29 -5.26 1.86
C LEU A 68 6.21 -6.19 1.33
N CYS A 69 5.33 -6.69 2.21
CA CYS A 69 4.21 -7.54 1.81
C CYS A 69 3.29 -6.81 0.84
N ILE A 70 2.98 -5.55 1.12
CA ILE A 70 2.14 -4.72 0.25
C ILE A 70 2.80 -4.53 -1.12
N LEU A 71 4.07 -4.14 -1.14
CA LEU A 71 4.78 -3.90 -2.40
C LEU A 71 4.88 -5.15 -3.27
N LYS A 72 5.10 -6.30 -2.67
CA LYS A 72 5.12 -7.57 -3.40
C LYS A 72 3.77 -7.88 -4.01
N ARG A 73 2.68 -7.61 -3.30
CA ARG A 73 1.32 -7.82 -3.82
C ARG A 73 0.99 -6.84 -4.95
N VAL A 74 1.36 -5.58 -4.78
CA VAL A 74 1.19 -4.56 -5.84
C VAL A 74 1.95 -4.98 -7.11
N LYS A 75 3.19 -5.44 -6.95
CA LYS A 75 4.01 -5.92 -8.06
C LYS A 75 3.32 -7.07 -8.81
N SER A 76 2.79 -8.05 -8.09
CA SER A 76 2.08 -9.18 -8.69
C SER A 76 0.86 -8.72 -9.48
N PHE A 77 0.05 -7.82 -8.93
CA PHE A 77 -1.11 -7.28 -9.64
C PHE A 77 -0.73 -6.47 -10.87
N LEU A 78 0.34 -5.68 -10.80
CA LEU A 78 0.82 -4.91 -11.95
C LEU A 78 1.24 -5.81 -13.10
N VAL A 79 1.82 -6.96 -12.80
CA VAL A 79 2.24 -7.94 -13.82
C VAL A 79 1.03 -8.67 -14.39
N GLU A 80 0.09 -9.08 -13.54
CA GLU A 80 -1.06 -9.89 -13.95
C GLU A 80 -2.20 -9.07 -14.56
N GLN A 81 -2.47 -7.88 -14.04
CA GLN A 81 -3.62 -7.06 -14.45
C GLN A 81 -3.24 -5.58 -14.57
N PRO A 82 -2.28 -5.25 -15.45
CA PRO A 82 -1.81 -3.86 -15.57
C PRO A 82 -2.91 -2.88 -15.99
N GLU A 83 -3.91 -3.33 -16.73
CA GLU A 83 -5.02 -2.51 -17.23
C GLU A 83 -5.93 -1.99 -16.11
N LYS A 84 -5.89 -2.61 -14.93
CA LYS A 84 -6.71 -2.18 -13.79
C LYS A 84 -6.10 -1.01 -13.03
N PHE A 85 -4.85 -0.66 -13.32
CA PHE A 85 -4.17 0.44 -12.64
C PHE A 85 -4.26 1.72 -13.45
N PRO A 86 -4.38 2.89 -12.76
CA PRO A 86 -4.34 4.18 -13.44
C PRO A 86 -2.94 4.49 -13.96
N ASN A 87 -2.82 5.54 -14.76
CA ASN A 87 -1.51 5.95 -15.30
C ASN A 87 -0.55 6.44 -14.21
N TYR A 88 -1.08 7.01 -13.14
CA TYR A 88 -0.29 7.45 -11.99
C TYR A 88 -0.77 6.72 -10.75
N LEU A 89 0.17 6.12 -10.02
CA LEU A 89 -0.11 5.34 -8.83
C LEU A 89 0.64 5.94 -7.64
N SER A 90 -0.09 6.22 -6.55
CA SER A 90 0.49 6.71 -5.30
C SER A 90 0.45 5.60 -4.25
N ILE A 91 1.59 5.39 -3.60
CA ILE A 91 1.74 4.42 -2.51
C ILE A 91 2.33 5.16 -1.31
N ASN A 92 1.72 4.97 -0.13
CA ASN A 92 2.18 5.63 1.09
C ASN A 92 3.46 4.99 1.62
N ILE A 93 4.52 5.76 1.68
CA ILE A 93 5.81 5.37 2.23
C ILE A 93 6.14 6.30 3.40
N VAL A 94 6.52 5.73 4.52
CA VAL A 94 6.89 6.51 5.71
C VAL A 94 8.42 6.60 5.86
N PRO A 95 8.96 7.59 6.62
CA PRO A 95 10.40 7.76 6.75
C PRO A 95 11.15 6.51 7.22
N LEU A 96 10.54 5.70 8.10
CA LEU A 96 11.14 4.45 8.56
C LEU A 96 11.38 3.47 7.40
N ASN A 97 10.48 3.43 6.42
CA ASN A 97 10.59 2.57 5.25
C ASN A 97 11.78 2.96 4.36
N ILE A 98 12.09 4.25 4.26
CA ILE A 98 13.17 4.76 3.38
C ILE A 98 14.52 4.22 3.80
N LYS A 99 14.69 3.84 5.07
CA LYS A 99 15.93 3.27 5.59
C LYS A 99 16.11 1.79 5.21
N SER A 100 15.08 1.13 4.72
CA SER A 100 15.16 -0.29 4.33
C SER A 100 15.63 -0.44 2.89
N ASP A 101 16.75 -1.12 2.68
CA ASP A 101 17.26 -1.42 1.35
C ASP A 101 16.33 -2.36 0.58
N GLU A 102 15.68 -3.30 1.26
CA GLU A 102 14.73 -4.20 0.63
C GLU A 102 13.52 -3.45 0.08
N ILE A 103 13.00 -2.47 0.82
CA ILE A 103 11.90 -1.63 0.37
C ILE A 103 12.32 -0.79 -0.83
N LYS A 104 13.51 -0.18 -0.78
CA LYS A 104 14.05 0.59 -1.91
C LYS A 104 14.17 -0.26 -3.16
N ASN A 105 14.65 -1.49 -3.03
CA ASN A 105 14.80 -2.41 -4.16
C ASN A 105 13.45 -2.78 -4.76
N GLU A 106 12.44 -3.09 -3.93
CA GLU A 106 11.09 -3.38 -4.41
C GLU A 106 10.47 -2.18 -5.13
N LEU A 107 10.67 -0.98 -4.62
CA LEU A 107 10.19 0.24 -5.27
C LEU A 107 10.85 0.44 -6.64
N LEU A 108 12.14 0.16 -6.76
CA LEU A 108 12.84 0.25 -8.04
C LEU A 108 12.29 -0.77 -9.04
N VAL A 109 12.01 -1.98 -8.61
CA VAL A 109 11.42 -3.02 -9.47
C VAL A 109 10.04 -2.59 -9.95
N ILE A 110 9.20 -2.08 -9.05
CA ILE A 110 7.86 -1.58 -9.39
C ILE A 110 7.96 -0.44 -10.40
N THR A 111 8.87 0.50 -10.19
CA THR A 111 9.10 1.62 -11.11
C THR A 111 9.47 1.14 -12.52
N LYS A 112 10.33 0.13 -12.62
CA LYS A 112 10.71 -0.45 -13.90
C LYS A 112 9.52 -1.12 -14.60
N ILE A 113 8.67 -1.82 -13.85
CA ILE A 113 7.45 -2.43 -14.40
C ILE A 113 6.51 -1.35 -14.93
N LEU A 114 6.28 -0.29 -14.15
CA LEU A 114 5.42 0.82 -14.54
C LEU A 114 5.92 1.48 -15.84
N LYS A 115 7.22 1.70 -15.98
CA LYS A 115 7.79 2.28 -17.20
C LYS A 115 7.53 1.41 -18.43
N LYS A 116 7.62 0.08 -18.29
CA LYS A 116 7.37 -0.85 -19.40
C LYS A 116 5.93 -0.79 -19.90
N ILE A 117 4.98 -0.46 -19.05
CA ILE A 117 3.57 -0.38 -19.40
C ILE A 117 3.08 1.06 -19.54
N ASN A 118 4.01 2.02 -19.64
CA ASN A 118 3.74 3.46 -19.79
C ASN A 118 2.90 4.05 -18.65
N LYS A 119 3.20 3.64 -17.41
CA LYS A 119 2.57 4.17 -16.18
C LYS A 119 3.63 4.72 -15.23
N HIS A 120 3.17 5.45 -14.25
CA HIS A 120 4.07 6.12 -13.31
C HIS A 120 3.73 5.82 -11.84
#